data_fdb0a95a9c1a201b47d443f4d7f7e11f
#
_entry.id   fdb0a95a9c1a201b47d443f4d7f7e11f
#
_cell.length_a   1.000
_cell.length_b   1.000
_cell.length_c   1.000
_cell.angle_alpha   90.00
_cell.angle_beta   90.00
_cell.angle_gamma   90.00
#
_symmetry.space_group_name_H-M   'P 1'
#
loop_
_entity.id
_entity.type
_entity.pdbx_description
1 polymer ?
#
loop_
_entity_poly.entity_id
_entity_poly.type
_entity_poly.pdbx_seq_one_letter_code
_entity_poly.pdbx_strand_id
1 'polypeptide(L)'
;MYAHKRGFEVSCNLAYGIDWSDPDNVAILDRELHKLIDFYIANPQINPCSMLSMGITNVLLEDKRPHRHCGAGIEMTAYDVDGRSYPCQFFMPLSVGEEKASKAKDLKFYEDYIPSELADEKCRDCVINRCCPNCYGSNYASTGNIYHRDINMCRLTKIMVKACSYFYAMQWQNGQLN
;
A
#
# COMPACT_ATOMS: atom_id res chain seq x y z
N MET A 1 1.62 -10.55 -16.55
CA MET A 1 1.68 -11.82 -17.33
C MET A 1 2.93 -11.93 -18.24
N TYR A 2 3.26 -10.94 -19.08
CA TYR A 2 4.44 -11.02 -19.97
C TYR A 2 5.77 -11.23 -19.20
N ALA A 3 6.02 -10.45 -18.14
CA ALA A 3 7.24 -10.58 -17.32
C ALA A 3 7.39 -11.98 -16.70
N HIS A 4 6.31 -12.51 -16.14
CA HIS A 4 6.32 -13.87 -15.57
C HIS A 4 6.67 -14.95 -16.60
N LYS A 5 6.14 -14.83 -17.84
CA LYS A 5 6.48 -15.76 -18.93
C LYS A 5 7.96 -15.71 -19.33
N ARG A 6 8.68 -14.67 -18.93
CA ARG A 6 10.12 -14.49 -19.10
C ARG A 6 10.93 -14.86 -17.86
N GLY A 7 10.29 -15.42 -16.82
CA GLY A 7 10.95 -15.85 -15.58
C GLY A 7 11.24 -14.73 -14.58
N PHE A 8 10.64 -13.54 -14.73
CA PHE A 8 10.80 -12.45 -13.78
C PHE A 8 9.80 -12.56 -12.63
N GLU A 9 10.25 -12.33 -11.41
CA GLU A 9 9.36 -11.99 -10.29
C GLU A 9 8.84 -10.56 -10.48
N VAL A 10 7.57 -10.34 -10.15
CA VAL A 10 6.92 -9.06 -10.38
C VAL A 10 6.51 -8.42 -9.07
N SER A 11 7.10 -7.27 -8.77
CA SER A 11 6.58 -6.32 -7.79
C SER A 11 5.86 -5.20 -8.52
N CYS A 12 4.70 -4.82 -8.04
CA CYS A 12 3.92 -3.73 -8.65
C CYS A 12 3.30 -2.83 -7.58
N ASN A 13 3.15 -1.57 -7.95
CA ASN A 13 2.49 -0.54 -7.15
C ASN A 13 1.44 0.17 -8.01
N LEU A 14 0.56 0.93 -7.35
CA LEU A 14 -0.36 1.82 -8.05
C LEU A 14 0.42 2.86 -8.85
N ALA A 15 -0.02 3.13 -10.07
CA ALA A 15 0.65 4.06 -10.97
C ALA A 15 0.55 5.51 -10.44
N TYR A 16 1.65 6.23 -10.60
CA TYR A 16 1.70 7.67 -10.36
C TYR A 16 1.02 8.44 -11.48
N GLY A 17 0.49 9.63 -11.15
CA GLY A 17 -0.12 10.52 -12.13
C GLY A 17 -1.50 10.08 -12.61
N ILE A 18 -2.06 9.02 -12.04
CA ILE A 18 -3.43 8.59 -12.29
C ILE A 18 -4.37 9.26 -11.30
N ASP A 19 -5.47 9.80 -11.80
CA ASP A 19 -6.55 10.28 -10.95
C ASP A 19 -7.33 9.10 -10.36
N TRP A 20 -6.97 8.72 -9.15
CA TRP A 20 -7.64 7.64 -8.42
C TRP A 20 -8.97 8.05 -7.77
N SER A 21 -9.41 9.31 -7.93
CA SER A 21 -10.77 9.72 -7.60
C SER A 21 -11.77 9.35 -8.70
N ASP A 22 -11.29 9.18 -9.93
CA ASP A 22 -12.07 8.76 -11.09
C ASP A 22 -12.56 7.31 -10.92
N PRO A 23 -13.90 7.08 -10.92
CA PRO A 23 -14.47 5.74 -10.79
C PRO A 23 -14.08 4.79 -11.93
N ASP A 24 -13.82 5.30 -13.13
CA ASP A 24 -13.43 4.48 -14.27
C ASP A 24 -12.03 3.89 -14.08
N ASN A 25 -11.08 4.68 -13.57
CA ASN A 25 -9.74 4.19 -13.23
C ASN A 25 -9.79 3.13 -12.13
N VAL A 26 -10.67 3.32 -11.14
CA VAL A 26 -10.90 2.35 -10.06
C VAL A 26 -11.51 1.05 -10.59
N ALA A 27 -12.48 1.13 -11.50
CA ALA A 27 -13.10 -0.04 -12.12
C ALA A 27 -12.10 -0.80 -13.02
N ILE A 28 -11.21 -0.08 -13.72
CA ILE A 28 -10.12 -0.70 -14.48
C ILE A 28 -9.19 -1.49 -13.55
N LEU A 29 -8.77 -0.91 -12.42
CA LEU A 29 -7.92 -1.61 -11.45
C LEU A 29 -8.56 -2.89 -10.95
N ASP A 30 -9.82 -2.84 -10.51
CA ASP A 30 -10.56 -4.02 -10.02
C ASP A 30 -10.63 -5.12 -11.09
N ARG A 31 -10.97 -4.77 -12.31
CA ARG A 31 -11.02 -5.70 -13.44
C ARG A 31 -9.65 -6.33 -13.75
N GLU A 32 -8.58 -5.54 -13.76
CA GLU A 32 -7.24 -6.05 -14.07
C GLU A 32 -6.69 -6.94 -12.94
N LEU A 33 -7.04 -6.66 -11.67
CA LEU A 33 -6.74 -7.56 -10.55
C LEU A 33 -7.41 -8.93 -10.73
N HIS A 34 -8.68 -8.99 -11.17
CA HIS A 34 -9.38 -10.25 -11.43
C HIS A 34 -8.70 -11.06 -12.55
N LYS A 35 -8.27 -10.41 -13.64
CA LYS A 35 -7.50 -11.08 -14.71
C LYS A 35 -6.15 -11.64 -14.20
N LEU A 36 -5.49 -10.95 -13.26
CA LEU A 36 -4.28 -11.44 -12.64
C LEU A 36 -4.57 -12.65 -11.74
N ILE A 37 -5.68 -12.63 -11.00
CA ILE A 37 -6.12 -13.77 -10.18
C ILE A 37 -6.35 -14.99 -11.06
N ASP A 38 -7.11 -14.86 -12.14
CA ASP A 38 -7.36 -15.96 -13.09
C ASP A 38 -6.04 -16.54 -13.63
N PHE A 39 -5.08 -15.64 -13.96
CA PHE A 39 -3.76 -16.05 -14.42
C PHE A 39 -2.99 -16.84 -13.36
N TYR A 40 -2.96 -16.39 -12.08
CA TYR A 40 -2.23 -17.08 -11.02
C TYR A 40 -2.91 -18.40 -10.61
N ILE A 41 -4.24 -18.46 -10.62
CA ILE A 41 -4.96 -19.72 -10.39
C ILE A 41 -4.63 -20.75 -11.47
N ALA A 42 -4.51 -20.33 -12.73
CA ALA A 42 -4.11 -21.21 -13.83
C ALA A 42 -2.60 -21.55 -13.85
N ASN A 43 -1.78 -20.83 -13.08
CA ASN A 43 -0.32 -21.00 -13.02
C ASN A 43 0.17 -21.00 -11.57
N PRO A 44 -0.19 -21.99 -10.74
CA PRO A 44 0.07 -21.98 -9.30
C PRO A 44 1.56 -22.02 -8.91
N GLN A 45 2.44 -22.36 -9.85
CA GLN A 45 3.91 -22.36 -9.67
C GLN A 45 4.51 -20.93 -9.74
N ILE A 46 3.72 -19.92 -10.16
CA ILE A 46 4.19 -18.54 -10.27
C ILE A 46 3.80 -17.76 -9.01
N ASN A 47 4.79 -17.15 -8.37
CA ASN A 47 4.54 -16.26 -7.23
C ASN A 47 3.68 -15.06 -7.64
N PRO A 48 2.60 -14.75 -6.91
CA PRO A 48 1.76 -13.60 -7.21
C PRO A 48 2.50 -12.29 -7.01
N CYS A 49 2.12 -11.25 -7.76
CA CYS A 49 2.66 -9.91 -7.59
C CYS A 49 2.27 -9.31 -6.23
N SER A 50 3.02 -8.31 -5.77
CA SER A 50 2.86 -7.68 -4.45
C SER A 50 1.44 -7.18 -4.14
N MET A 51 0.67 -6.77 -5.15
CA MET A 51 -0.73 -6.34 -4.96
C MET A 51 -1.68 -7.50 -4.57
N LEU A 52 -1.34 -8.74 -4.89
CA LEU A 52 -2.12 -9.95 -4.57
C LEU A 52 -1.45 -10.83 -3.50
N SER A 53 -0.38 -10.37 -2.89
CA SER A 53 0.33 -11.05 -1.78
C SER A 53 0.30 -10.26 -0.48
N MET A 54 -0.76 -9.48 -0.24
CA MET A 54 -0.94 -8.76 1.01
C MET A 54 -1.19 -9.73 2.18
N GLY A 55 -0.63 -9.42 3.34
CA GLY A 55 -0.83 -10.20 4.56
C GLY A 55 -2.24 -10.06 5.15
N ILE A 56 -3.27 -10.46 4.39
CA ILE A 56 -4.68 -10.29 4.79
C ILE A 56 -5.04 -11.05 6.07
N THR A 57 -4.33 -12.13 6.38
CA THR A 57 -4.51 -12.89 7.62
C THR A 57 -4.20 -12.06 8.88
N ASN A 58 -3.47 -10.96 8.73
CA ASN A 58 -3.20 -10.04 9.84
C ASN A 58 -4.48 -9.41 10.43
N VAL A 59 -5.61 -9.43 9.71
CA VAL A 59 -6.91 -9.00 10.26
C VAL A 59 -7.37 -9.86 11.43
N LEU A 60 -6.86 -11.08 11.56
CA LEU A 60 -7.16 -12.01 12.63
C LEU A 60 -6.35 -11.75 13.91
N LEU A 61 -5.33 -10.89 13.86
CA LEU A 61 -4.54 -10.57 15.03
C LEU A 61 -5.40 -9.82 16.07
N GLU A 62 -5.21 -10.17 17.33
CA GLU A 62 -5.96 -9.56 18.45
C GLU A 62 -5.58 -8.08 18.64
N ASP A 63 -4.30 -7.75 18.50
CA ASP A 63 -3.83 -6.37 18.60
C ASP A 63 -4.30 -5.53 17.42
N LYS A 64 -5.21 -4.60 17.68
CA LYS A 64 -5.80 -3.69 16.68
C LYS A 64 -5.19 -2.30 16.68
N ARG A 65 -4.16 -2.04 17.48
CA ARG A 65 -3.51 -0.71 17.51
C ARG A 65 -2.98 -0.35 16.12
N PRO A 66 -3.14 0.92 15.71
CA PRO A 66 -2.54 1.41 14.48
C PRO A 66 -1.03 1.20 14.52
N HIS A 67 -0.49 0.51 13.54
CA HIS A 67 0.93 0.17 13.49
C HIS A 67 1.59 0.82 12.28
N ARG A 68 2.89 0.90 12.36
CA ARG A 68 3.76 1.29 11.28
C ARG A 68 3.78 0.20 10.20
N HIS A 69 3.76 0.62 8.94
CA HIS A 69 3.73 -0.31 7.81
C HIS A 69 5.07 -0.35 7.02
N CYS A 70 5.86 0.70 7.07
CA CYS A 70 7.11 0.80 6.31
C CYS A 70 8.21 1.53 7.08
N GLY A 71 9.45 1.48 6.57
CA GLY A 71 10.63 2.07 7.18
C GLY A 71 10.75 3.60 7.09
N ALA A 72 9.81 4.32 6.44
CA ALA A 72 9.93 5.76 6.20
C ALA A 72 10.22 6.56 7.48
N GLY A 73 11.28 7.37 7.45
CA GLY A 73 11.67 8.28 8.52
C GLY A 73 12.35 7.64 9.74
N ILE A 74 12.54 6.31 9.76
CA ILE A 74 13.28 5.60 10.82
C ILE A 74 14.31 4.64 10.22
N GLU A 75 13.87 3.64 9.44
CA GLU A 75 14.76 2.65 8.82
C GLU A 75 15.09 3.00 7.36
N MET A 76 14.36 3.95 6.78
CA MET A 76 14.51 4.37 5.40
C MET A 76 14.83 5.85 5.32
N THR A 77 15.81 6.20 4.48
CA THR A 77 16.16 7.57 4.12
C THR A 77 16.42 7.62 2.62
N ALA A 78 15.87 8.62 1.94
CA ALA A 78 16.19 8.92 0.55
C ALA A 78 17.04 10.18 0.47
N TYR A 79 17.94 10.23 -0.51
CA TYR A 79 18.77 11.40 -0.79
C TYR A 79 18.49 11.90 -2.21
N ASP A 80 18.42 13.22 -2.38
CA ASP A 80 18.41 13.82 -3.71
C ASP A 80 19.84 14.02 -4.25
N VAL A 81 19.92 14.55 -5.47
CA VAL A 81 21.20 14.79 -6.15
C VAL A 81 22.07 15.85 -5.45
N ASP A 82 21.47 16.70 -4.63
CA ASP A 82 22.14 17.75 -3.84
C ASP A 82 22.55 17.25 -2.45
N GLY A 83 22.28 15.97 -2.14
CA GLY A 83 22.60 15.35 -0.86
C GLY A 83 21.61 15.69 0.27
N ARG A 84 20.47 16.33 -0.02
CA ARG A 84 19.43 16.56 0.98
C ARG A 84 18.73 15.24 1.30
N SER A 85 18.44 14.99 2.58
CA SER A 85 17.82 13.77 3.05
C SER A 85 16.31 13.94 3.28
N TYR A 86 15.56 12.86 3.03
CA TYR A 86 14.10 12.79 3.18
C TYR A 86 13.69 11.46 3.83
N PRO A 87 12.53 11.40 4.52
CA PRO A 87 12.06 10.16 5.15
C PRO A 87 11.92 8.96 4.19
N CYS A 88 11.58 9.21 2.92
CA CYS A 88 11.66 8.28 1.79
C CYS A 88 11.47 9.06 0.48
N GLN A 89 11.56 8.39 -0.68
CA GLN A 89 11.41 9.01 -2.00
C GLN A 89 10.07 9.75 -2.20
N PHE A 90 9.01 9.38 -1.48
CA PHE A 90 7.71 10.06 -1.54
C PHE A 90 7.70 11.46 -0.93
N PHE A 91 8.71 11.80 -0.13
CA PHE A 91 8.84 13.13 0.47
C PHE A 91 9.79 14.05 -0.30
N MET A 92 10.36 13.57 -1.40
CA MET A 92 11.25 14.37 -2.25
C MET A 92 10.46 15.43 -3.03
N PRO A 93 11.10 16.54 -3.46
CA PRO A 93 10.44 17.60 -4.23
C PRO A 93 9.69 17.13 -5.46
N LEU A 94 10.23 16.12 -6.15
CA LEU A 94 9.59 15.51 -7.32
C LEU A 94 8.20 14.90 -7.00
N SER A 95 8.01 14.43 -5.76
CA SER A 95 6.76 13.76 -5.35
C SER A 95 5.76 14.71 -4.70
N VAL A 96 6.23 15.68 -3.89
CA VAL A 96 5.35 16.52 -3.07
C VAL A 96 5.51 18.02 -3.30
N GLY A 97 6.43 18.44 -4.16
CA GLY A 97 6.83 19.83 -4.37
C GLY A 97 7.80 20.34 -3.31
N GLU A 98 8.55 21.41 -3.63
CA GLU A 98 9.63 21.95 -2.77
C GLU A 98 9.11 22.38 -1.39
N GLU A 99 7.94 23.04 -1.32
CA GLU A 99 7.39 23.53 -0.05
C GLU A 99 7.11 22.40 0.95
N LYS A 100 6.42 21.33 0.51
CA LYS A 100 6.15 20.17 1.38
C LYS A 100 7.41 19.40 1.68
N ALA A 101 8.30 19.22 0.71
CA ALA A 101 9.56 18.51 0.87
C ALA A 101 10.46 19.17 1.94
N SER A 102 10.57 20.50 1.95
CA SER A 102 11.37 21.22 2.94
C SER A 102 10.86 21.07 4.38
N LYS A 103 9.54 20.85 4.56
CA LYS A 103 8.90 20.64 5.86
C LYS A 103 8.96 19.18 6.30
N ALA A 104 9.28 18.25 5.40
CA ALA A 104 9.24 16.82 5.69
C ALA A 104 10.27 16.37 6.75
N LYS A 105 11.37 17.10 6.91
CA LYS A 105 12.41 16.85 7.92
C LYS A 105 11.89 17.04 9.37
N ASP A 106 10.85 17.85 9.55
CA ASP A 106 10.27 18.17 10.87
C ASP A 106 9.15 17.19 11.27
N LEU A 107 8.82 16.23 10.40
CA LEU A 107 7.80 15.22 10.65
C LEU A 107 8.29 14.22 11.69
N LYS A 108 7.41 13.90 12.65
CA LYS A 108 7.70 12.92 13.70
C LYS A 108 7.14 11.55 13.32
N PHE A 109 8.02 10.56 13.21
CA PHE A 109 7.68 9.16 13.00
C PHE A 109 7.83 8.37 14.31
N TYR A 110 7.03 7.32 14.47
CA TYR A 110 7.07 6.43 15.64
C TYR A 110 7.53 5.04 15.20
N GLU A 111 8.29 4.35 16.06
CA GLU A 111 8.93 3.07 15.71
C GLU A 111 7.93 1.93 15.51
N ASP A 112 7.04 1.70 16.45
CA ASP A 112 6.13 0.54 16.44
C ASP A 112 4.69 0.92 16.13
N TYR A 113 4.09 1.71 17.02
CA TYR A 113 2.68 2.07 16.97
C TYR A 113 2.47 3.57 16.83
N ILE A 114 1.48 3.91 16.00
CA ILE A 114 1.01 5.29 15.90
C ILE A 114 0.20 5.60 17.17
N PRO A 115 0.52 6.67 17.91
CA PRO A 115 -0.31 7.11 19.03
C PRO A 115 -1.77 7.27 18.63
N SER A 116 -2.68 6.77 19.46
CA SER A 116 -4.12 6.72 19.13
C SER A 116 -4.72 8.09 18.82
N GLU A 117 -4.20 9.14 19.45
CA GLU A 117 -4.61 10.53 19.24
C GLU A 117 -4.18 11.09 17.87
N LEU A 118 -3.12 10.52 17.26
CA LEU A 118 -2.62 10.89 15.94
C LEU A 118 -3.24 10.05 14.82
N ALA A 119 -3.74 8.85 15.16
CA ALA A 119 -4.34 7.96 14.18
C ALA A 119 -5.64 8.56 13.63
N ASP A 120 -5.81 8.47 12.30
CA ASP A 120 -7.05 8.86 11.65
C ASP A 120 -8.23 8.09 12.29
N GLU A 121 -9.27 8.80 12.69
CA GLU A 121 -10.43 8.23 13.40
C GLU A 121 -11.05 7.06 12.62
N LYS A 122 -11.17 7.19 11.29
CA LYS A 122 -11.72 6.12 10.43
C LYS A 122 -10.83 4.88 10.34
N CYS A 123 -9.57 4.95 10.81
CA CYS A 123 -8.64 3.82 10.83
C CYS A 123 -8.68 3.06 12.16
N ARG A 124 -9.16 3.66 13.25
CA ARG A 124 -9.15 3.04 14.61
C ARG A 124 -9.93 1.74 14.65
N ASP A 125 -11.14 1.75 14.09
CA ASP A 125 -12.04 0.60 14.08
C ASP A 125 -12.10 -0.11 12.70
N CYS A 126 -11.16 0.21 11.82
CA CYS A 126 -11.13 -0.36 10.48
C CYS A 126 -10.70 -1.83 10.53
N VAL A 127 -11.56 -2.73 10.07
CA VAL A 127 -11.31 -4.19 10.07
C VAL A 127 -10.01 -4.57 9.33
N ILE A 128 -9.62 -3.81 8.30
CA ILE A 128 -8.39 -4.09 7.53
C ILE A 128 -7.18 -3.31 8.02
N ASN A 129 -7.26 -2.62 9.15
CA ASN A 129 -6.17 -1.77 9.64
C ASN A 129 -4.83 -2.51 9.69
N ARG A 130 -4.82 -3.75 10.18
CA ARG A 130 -3.61 -4.57 10.35
C ARG A 130 -2.96 -5.07 9.05
N CYS A 131 -3.68 -5.08 7.93
CA CYS A 131 -3.14 -5.44 6.61
C CYS A 131 -3.08 -4.23 5.66
N CYS A 132 -3.48 -3.05 6.11
CA CYS A 132 -3.52 -1.85 5.29
C CYS A 132 -2.12 -1.24 5.14
N PRO A 133 -1.55 -1.16 3.92
CA PRO A 133 -0.30 -0.46 3.66
C PRO A 133 -0.51 1.05 3.75
N ASN A 134 -0.53 1.58 4.96
CA ASN A 134 -0.76 2.99 5.23
C ASN A 134 0.48 3.81 4.85
N CYS A 135 0.54 4.30 3.60
CA CYS A 135 1.68 5.03 3.07
C CYS A 135 1.75 6.46 3.62
N TYR A 136 2.73 6.74 4.45
CA TYR A 136 2.97 8.07 5.03
C TYR A 136 3.17 9.16 3.97
N GLY A 137 3.92 8.86 2.90
CA GLY A 137 4.17 9.82 1.83
C GLY A 137 2.91 10.16 1.03
N SER A 138 2.07 9.17 0.71
CA SER A 138 0.78 9.39 0.04
C SER A 138 -0.16 10.24 0.91
N ASN A 139 -0.25 9.92 2.20
CA ASN A 139 -1.03 10.69 3.15
C ASN A 139 -0.56 12.15 3.19
N TYR A 140 0.76 12.35 3.33
CA TYR A 140 1.35 13.69 3.38
C TYR A 140 1.14 14.49 2.09
N ALA A 141 1.29 13.84 0.95
CA ALA A 141 1.05 14.47 -0.35
C ALA A 141 -0.38 15.01 -0.48
N SER A 142 -1.37 14.22 -0.07
CA SER A 142 -2.80 14.55 -0.23
C SER A 142 -3.35 15.42 0.91
N THR A 143 -2.96 15.16 2.17
CA THR A 143 -3.58 15.80 3.34
C THR A 143 -2.67 16.79 4.09
N GLY A 144 -1.36 16.78 3.82
CA GLY A 144 -0.37 17.51 4.60
C GLY A 144 -0.02 16.84 5.95
N ASN A 145 -0.60 15.67 6.26
CA ASN A 145 -0.41 14.96 7.51
C ASN A 145 -0.09 13.48 7.23
N ILE A 146 1.02 12.97 7.78
CA ILE A 146 1.45 11.58 7.55
C ILE A 146 0.50 10.53 8.14
N TYR A 147 -0.33 10.89 9.13
CA TYR A 147 -1.24 9.99 9.83
C TYR A 147 -2.69 10.08 9.34
N HIS A 148 -3.05 11.11 8.56
CA HIS A 148 -4.38 11.23 7.99
C HIS A 148 -4.45 10.53 6.64
N ARG A 149 -5.31 9.51 6.57
CA ARG A 149 -5.42 8.64 5.41
C ARG A 149 -6.01 9.36 4.19
N ASP A 150 -5.31 9.30 3.07
CA ASP A 150 -5.88 9.63 1.76
C ASP A 150 -7.09 8.73 1.48
N ILE A 151 -8.26 9.34 1.22
CA ILE A 151 -9.52 8.61 1.05
C ILE A 151 -9.52 7.73 -0.22
N ASN A 152 -8.88 8.18 -1.29
CA ASN A 152 -8.79 7.42 -2.52
C ASN A 152 -7.88 6.20 -2.32
N MET A 153 -6.72 6.38 -1.68
CA MET A 153 -5.83 5.27 -1.31
C MET A 153 -6.49 4.30 -0.33
N CYS A 154 -7.35 4.78 0.58
CA CYS A 154 -8.16 3.93 1.44
C CYS A 154 -9.11 3.05 0.62
N ARG A 155 -9.81 3.63 -0.37
CA ARG A 155 -10.71 2.93 -1.28
C ARG A 155 -9.98 1.87 -2.10
N LEU A 156 -8.85 2.21 -2.70
CA LEU A 156 -8.02 1.29 -3.49
C LEU A 156 -7.49 0.14 -2.64
N THR A 157 -7.04 0.42 -1.41
CA THR A 157 -6.61 -0.62 -0.48
C THR A 157 -7.71 -1.63 -0.19
N LYS A 158 -8.95 -1.17 0.03
CA LYS A 158 -10.10 -2.06 0.24
C LYS A 158 -10.37 -2.96 -0.98
N ILE A 159 -10.20 -2.44 -2.19
CA ILE A 159 -10.31 -3.23 -3.43
C ILE A 159 -9.21 -4.29 -3.49
N MET A 160 -7.96 -3.92 -3.21
CA MET A 160 -6.84 -4.88 -3.20
C MET A 160 -7.02 -5.96 -2.13
N VAL A 161 -7.46 -5.60 -0.92
CA VAL A 161 -7.75 -6.58 0.15
C VAL A 161 -8.86 -7.54 -0.27
N LYS A 162 -9.94 -7.03 -0.88
CA LYS A 162 -11.02 -7.86 -1.44
C LYS A 162 -10.50 -8.81 -2.52
N ALA A 163 -9.67 -8.31 -3.44
CA ALA A 163 -9.06 -9.12 -4.49
C ALA A 163 -8.14 -10.22 -3.91
N CYS A 164 -7.30 -9.88 -2.91
CA CYS A 164 -6.48 -10.86 -2.20
C CYS A 164 -7.34 -11.92 -1.51
N SER A 165 -8.40 -11.52 -0.81
CA SER A 165 -9.30 -12.45 -0.11
C SER A 165 -9.96 -13.42 -1.09
N TYR A 166 -10.42 -12.90 -2.24
CA TYR A 166 -10.98 -13.72 -3.31
C TYR A 166 -9.93 -14.69 -3.88
N PHE A 167 -8.72 -14.20 -4.13
CA PHE A 167 -7.62 -15.03 -4.64
C PHE A 167 -7.29 -16.20 -3.69
N TYR A 168 -7.15 -15.94 -2.39
CA TYR A 168 -6.93 -16.98 -1.38
C TYR A 168 -8.08 -17.99 -1.32
N ALA A 169 -9.33 -17.51 -1.41
CA ALA A 169 -10.50 -18.40 -1.44
C ALA A 169 -10.48 -19.33 -2.67
N MET A 170 -10.14 -18.80 -3.84
CA MET A 170 -10.00 -19.59 -5.08
C MET A 170 -8.85 -20.60 -4.99
N GLN A 171 -7.70 -20.22 -4.43
CA GLN A 171 -6.59 -21.16 -4.19
C GLN A 171 -7.01 -22.30 -3.26
N TRP A 172 -7.72 -21.97 -2.18
CA TRP A 172 -8.25 -22.99 -1.26
C TRP A 172 -9.19 -23.96 -1.97
N GLN A 173 -10.16 -23.46 -2.73
CA GLN A 173 -11.11 -24.29 -3.48
C GLN A 173 -10.43 -25.21 -4.50
N ASN A 174 -9.30 -24.78 -5.07
CA ASN A 174 -8.53 -25.55 -6.04
C ASN A 174 -7.44 -26.46 -5.40
N GLY A 175 -7.39 -26.54 -4.06
CA GLY A 175 -6.38 -27.33 -3.35
C GLY A 175 -4.95 -26.81 -3.54
N GLN A 176 -4.77 -25.53 -3.79
CA GLN A 176 -3.49 -24.86 -4.03
C GLN A 176 -2.91 -24.24 -2.74
N LEU A 177 -3.69 -24.17 -1.67
CA LEU A 177 -3.27 -23.80 -0.32
C LEU A 177 -3.39 -25.01 0.61
N ASN A 178 -2.34 -25.27 1.38
CA ASN A 178 -2.32 -26.26 2.46
C ASN A 178 -2.66 -25.61 3.79
#